data_7c9b85d4634ae35a254b49b5bcb4d1a4
#
_entry.id   7c9b85d4634ae35a254b49b5bcb4d1a4
#
_cell.length_a   1.000
_cell.length_b   1.000
_cell.length_c   1.000
_cell.angle_alpha   90.00
_cell.angle_beta   90.00
_cell.angle_gamma   90.00
#
_symmetry.space_group_name_H-M   'P 1'
#
loop_
_entity.id
_entity.type
_entity.pdbx_description
1 polymer ?
#
loop_
_entity_poly.entity_id
_entity_poly.type
_entity_poly.pdbx_seq_one_letter_code
_entity_poly.pdbx_strand_id
1 'polypeptide(L)'
;MIKTFVMLITLFATALPALATNLLRDADIEHAFSELARPILQVAGLRPDQVKIMLVDDGSFNAFVIDRHHIFLNSGLVLKTRSPEMLQSVIAHEVAHIANGHISRRMQNIQATRNAVRFGMALALATGGANKNPELGAGLAIGMSNSAQRVLNSHTQSEEISADQTALRYFSKLGIDANGTLQVLDYLSAQEYLASDRQDPYARTHPLSRDRLRSAKAQAQAQEPTTPDPNARYWHARALAKISAFSQNPDQILKKSKTAVSQDISH
;
A
#
# COMPACT_ATOMS: atom_id res chain seq x y z
N MET A 1 -11.46 58.02 32.88
CA MET A 1 -10.22 57.46 32.35
C MET A 1 -10.39 55.96 32.31
N ILE A 2 -10.81 55.42 31.18
CA ILE A 2 -11.04 53.98 30.98
C ILE A 2 -9.76 53.44 30.36
N LYS A 3 -9.02 52.60 31.08
CA LYS A 3 -7.83 51.90 30.54
C LYS A 3 -8.30 50.68 29.79
N THR A 4 -8.22 50.75 28.46
CA THR A 4 -8.47 49.66 27.52
C THR A 4 -7.29 48.66 27.62
N PHE A 5 -7.54 47.50 28.21
CA PHE A 5 -6.58 46.40 28.27
C PHE A 5 -6.68 45.62 26.94
N VAL A 6 -5.76 45.83 26.03
CA VAL A 6 -5.63 45.06 24.81
C VAL A 6 -4.89 43.76 25.17
N MET A 7 -5.65 42.68 25.28
CA MET A 7 -5.12 41.32 25.47
C MET A 7 -4.63 40.80 24.12
N LEU A 8 -3.32 40.84 23.92
CA LEU A 8 -2.65 40.25 22.75
C LEU A 8 -2.66 38.72 22.89
N ILE A 9 -3.61 38.06 22.24
CA ILE A 9 -3.63 36.60 22.13
C ILE A 9 -2.58 36.22 21.06
N THR A 10 -1.39 35.88 21.50
CA THR A 10 -0.38 35.22 20.69
C THR A 10 -0.87 33.80 20.41
N LEU A 11 -1.44 33.61 19.21
CA LEU A 11 -1.77 32.29 18.67
C LEU A 11 -0.44 31.57 18.39
N PHE A 12 0.02 30.77 19.32
CA PHE A 12 1.08 29.79 19.07
C PHE A 12 0.50 28.77 18.08
N ALA A 13 0.75 28.99 16.80
CA ALA A 13 0.59 27.95 15.79
C ALA A 13 1.62 26.87 16.12
N THR A 14 1.22 25.86 16.89
CA THR A 14 1.97 24.61 17.00
C THR A 14 1.96 23.98 15.61
N ALA A 15 3.02 24.20 14.86
CA ALA A 15 3.28 23.44 13.65
C ALA A 15 3.36 21.97 14.08
N LEU A 16 2.29 21.23 13.81
CA LEU A 16 2.36 19.76 13.90
C LEU A 16 3.52 19.35 13.00
N PRO A 17 4.46 18.52 13.49
CA PRO A 17 5.51 18.00 12.62
C PRO A 17 4.79 17.32 11.44
N ALA A 18 4.98 17.86 10.25
CA ALA A 18 4.64 17.14 9.05
C ALA A 18 5.44 15.84 9.13
N LEU A 19 4.77 14.70 9.21
CA LEU A 19 5.41 13.40 9.05
C LEU A 19 5.94 13.38 7.62
N ALA A 20 7.15 13.93 7.45
CA ALA A 20 7.88 13.83 6.20
C ALA A 20 8.12 12.33 6.00
N THR A 21 7.46 11.72 5.03
CA THR A 21 7.81 10.39 4.55
C THR A 21 9.27 10.45 4.17
N ASN A 22 10.13 9.70 4.87
CA ASN A 22 11.55 9.61 4.57
C ASN A 22 11.73 8.91 3.22
N LEU A 23 11.70 9.67 2.14
CA LEU A 23 11.97 9.15 0.80
C LEU A 23 13.46 8.89 0.66
N LEU A 24 13.80 7.66 0.36
CA LEU A 24 15.16 7.28 0.01
C LEU A 24 15.31 7.43 -1.50
N ARG A 25 16.00 8.50 -1.92
CA ARG A 25 16.21 8.81 -3.33
C ARG A 25 17.55 8.27 -3.78
N ASP A 26 17.51 7.23 -4.61
CA ASP A 26 18.68 6.62 -5.24
C ASP A 26 18.35 6.23 -6.69
N ALA A 27 19.05 6.80 -7.63
CA ALA A 27 18.78 6.62 -9.07
C ALA A 27 18.86 5.15 -9.53
N ASP A 28 19.70 4.36 -8.91
CA ASP A 28 19.90 2.95 -9.24
C ASP A 28 18.77 2.07 -8.69
N ILE A 29 18.29 2.34 -7.48
CA ILE A 29 17.13 1.68 -6.91
C ILE A 29 15.86 2.05 -7.68
N GLU A 30 15.67 3.34 -7.98
CA GLU A 30 14.54 3.82 -8.78
C GLU A 30 14.55 3.20 -10.19
N HIS A 31 15.72 3.05 -10.79
CA HIS A 31 15.87 2.36 -12.09
C HIS A 31 15.53 0.87 -11.97
N ALA A 32 16.02 0.19 -10.96
CA ALA A 32 15.71 -1.23 -10.73
C ALA A 32 14.19 -1.46 -10.58
N PHE A 33 13.52 -0.62 -9.80
CA PHE A 33 12.06 -0.70 -9.67
C PHE A 33 11.34 -0.39 -10.99
N SER A 34 11.84 0.57 -11.77
CA SER A 34 11.30 0.88 -13.10
C SER A 34 11.41 -0.32 -14.04
N GLU A 35 12.52 -1.04 -14.05
CA GLU A 35 12.70 -2.23 -14.89
C GLU A 35 11.77 -3.38 -14.46
N LEU A 36 11.62 -3.62 -13.15
CA LEU A 36 10.69 -4.62 -12.62
C LEU A 36 9.21 -4.29 -12.93
N ALA A 37 8.85 -3.02 -12.93
CA ALA A 37 7.48 -2.57 -13.15
C ALA A 37 7.11 -2.37 -14.61
N ARG A 38 8.07 -2.06 -15.48
CA ARG A 38 7.85 -1.71 -16.89
C ARG A 38 6.91 -2.66 -17.63
N PRO A 39 7.13 -3.99 -17.63
CA PRO A 39 6.23 -4.90 -18.33
C PRO A 39 4.82 -4.89 -17.73
N ILE A 40 4.71 -4.75 -16.41
CA ILE A 40 3.42 -4.72 -15.71
C ILE A 40 2.64 -3.45 -16.07
N LEU A 41 3.30 -2.29 -16.07
CA LEU A 41 2.68 -1.02 -16.46
C LEU A 41 2.20 -1.04 -17.92
N GLN A 42 3.02 -1.61 -18.82
CA GLN A 42 2.66 -1.72 -20.24
C GLN A 42 1.42 -2.60 -20.45
N VAL A 43 1.36 -3.78 -19.82
CA VAL A 43 0.19 -4.67 -19.94
C VAL A 43 -1.07 -4.10 -19.28
N ALA A 44 -0.89 -3.23 -18.28
CA ALA A 44 -1.97 -2.48 -17.63
C ALA A 44 -2.47 -1.29 -18.47
N GLY A 45 -1.84 -0.98 -19.60
CA GLY A 45 -2.18 0.18 -20.43
C GLY A 45 -1.74 1.51 -19.82
N LEU A 46 -0.81 1.47 -18.87
CA LEU A 46 -0.22 2.66 -18.25
C LEU A 46 1.12 2.99 -18.91
N ARG A 47 1.45 4.26 -18.94
CA ARG A 47 2.72 4.73 -19.49
C ARG A 47 3.83 4.61 -18.43
N PRO A 48 4.89 3.79 -18.66
CA PRO A 48 5.96 3.58 -17.68
C PRO A 48 6.73 4.86 -17.31
N ASP A 49 6.80 5.84 -18.22
CA ASP A 49 7.44 7.13 -17.98
C ASP A 49 6.62 8.06 -17.06
N GLN A 50 5.34 7.77 -16.87
CA GLN A 50 4.42 8.57 -16.03
C GLN A 50 4.19 7.98 -14.65
N VAL A 51 4.55 6.73 -14.40
CA VAL A 51 4.38 6.09 -13.09
C VAL A 51 5.74 5.86 -12.46
N LYS A 52 5.94 6.48 -11.31
CA LYS A 52 7.20 6.37 -10.54
C LYS A 52 7.01 5.47 -9.34
N ILE A 53 7.98 4.59 -9.12
CA ILE A 53 8.04 3.77 -7.92
C ILE A 53 9.13 4.32 -7.03
N MET A 54 8.75 4.71 -5.81
CA MET A 54 9.59 5.42 -4.86
C MET A 54 9.83 4.57 -3.62
N LEU A 55 11.04 4.61 -3.10
CA LEU A 55 11.41 3.92 -1.87
C LEU A 55 11.18 4.83 -0.66
N VAL A 56 10.52 4.29 0.36
CA VAL A 56 10.37 4.91 1.67
C VAL A 56 11.30 4.21 2.65
N ASP A 57 12.10 4.97 3.40
CA ASP A 57 12.95 4.44 4.47
C ASP A 57 12.09 4.11 5.70
N ASP A 58 11.49 2.95 5.67
CA ASP A 58 10.62 2.42 6.72
C ASP A 58 10.74 0.88 6.74
N GLY A 59 11.09 0.33 7.90
CA GLY A 59 11.32 -1.11 8.09
C GLY A 59 10.05 -1.96 8.12
N SER A 60 8.85 -1.38 8.04
CA SER A 60 7.59 -2.12 7.99
C SER A 60 7.35 -2.73 6.61
N PHE A 61 6.57 -3.81 6.56
CA PHE A 61 6.09 -4.36 5.30
C PHE A 61 4.90 -3.52 4.82
N ASN A 62 5.13 -2.64 3.85
CA ASN A 62 4.11 -1.76 3.31
C ASN A 62 4.40 -1.35 1.86
N ALA A 63 3.32 -1.18 1.10
CA ALA A 63 3.28 -0.52 -0.20
C ALA A 63 1.97 0.26 -0.30
N PHE A 64 1.93 1.34 -1.06
CA PHE A 64 0.71 2.12 -1.22
C PHE A 64 0.79 3.06 -2.42
N VAL A 65 -0.38 3.44 -2.91
CA VAL A 65 -0.57 4.42 -3.97
C VAL A 65 -1.25 5.66 -3.40
N ILE A 66 -0.69 6.84 -3.69
CA ILE A 66 -1.30 8.12 -3.30
C ILE A 66 -2.12 8.70 -4.46
N ASP A 67 -1.60 8.56 -5.69
CA ASP A 67 -2.21 9.09 -6.89
C ASP A 67 -1.98 8.15 -8.09
N ARG A 68 -2.33 8.57 -9.29
CA ARG A 68 -2.19 7.76 -10.51
C ARG A 68 -0.75 7.63 -11.02
N HIS A 69 0.21 8.30 -10.39
CA HIS A 69 1.58 8.44 -10.88
C HIS A 69 2.64 7.96 -9.89
N HIS A 70 2.29 7.71 -8.63
CA HIS A 70 3.26 7.39 -7.59
C HIS A 70 2.86 6.14 -6.81
N ILE A 71 3.72 5.14 -6.87
CA ILE A 71 3.68 3.93 -6.04
C ILE A 71 4.82 4.03 -5.04
N PHE A 72 4.55 3.77 -3.77
CA PHE A 72 5.53 3.80 -2.70
C PHE A 72 5.76 2.40 -2.17
N LEU A 73 7.03 2.01 -2.02
CA LEU A 73 7.44 0.75 -1.43
C LEU A 73 8.31 1.05 -0.20
N ASN A 74 7.97 0.48 0.94
CA ASN A 74 8.82 0.58 2.12
C ASN A 74 10.04 -0.32 1.98
N SER A 75 11.19 0.12 2.47
CA SER A 75 12.44 -0.65 2.48
C SER A 75 12.26 -2.02 3.16
N GLY A 76 11.48 -2.08 4.24
CA GLY A 76 11.16 -3.32 4.93
C GLY A 76 10.36 -4.31 4.08
N LEU A 77 9.47 -3.86 3.21
CA LEU A 77 8.78 -4.73 2.26
C LEU A 77 9.78 -5.32 1.26
N VAL A 78 10.57 -4.47 0.60
CA VAL A 78 11.53 -4.93 -0.43
C VAL A 78 12.52 -5.94 0.16
N LEU A 79 13.07 -5.67 1.35
CA LEU A 79 14.02 -6.56 2.03
C LEU A 79 13.41 -7.91 2.45
N LYS A 80 12.09 -8.00 2.59
CA LYS A 80 11.37 -9.25 2.91
C LYS A 80 10.95 -10.05 1.68
N THR A 81 11.07 -9.48 0.47
CA THR A 81 10.76 -10.24 -0.76
C THR A 81 11.85 -11.26 -1.05
N ARG A 82 11.42 -12.51 -1.30
CA ARG A 82 12.31 -13.66 -1.51
C ARG A 82 12.62 -13.91 -2.98
N SER A 83 11.82 -13.35 -3.87
CA SER A 83 11.96 -13.50 -5.31
C SER A 83 11.52 -12.22 -6.03
N PRO A 84 11.96 -11.99 -7.27
CA PRO A 84 11.47 -10.87 -8.07
C PRO A 84 9.95 -10.95 -8.29
N GLU A 85 9.38 -12.14 -8.47
CA GLU A 85 7.95 -12.35 -8.66
C GLU A 85 7.14 -11.92 -7.43
N MET A 86 7.68 -12.11 -6.22
CA MET A 86 7.05 -11.64 -4.99
C MET A 86 6.99 -10.10 -4.96
N LEU A 87 8.07 -9.40 -5.32
CA LEU A 87 8.07 -7.94 -5.42
C LEU A 87 7.18 -7.45 -6.57
N GLN A 88 7.27 -8.10 -7.72
CA GLN A 88 6.42 -7.80 -8.88
C GLN A 88 4.93 -8.01 -8.57
N SER A 89 4.58 -8.96 -7.70
CA SER A 89 3.20 -9.19 -7.26
C SER A 89 2.65 -7.99 -6.49
N VAL A 90 3.44 -7.42 -5.57
CA VAL A 90 3.05 -6.20 -4.87
C VAL A 90 2.91 -5.04 -5.85
N ILE A 91 3.90 -4.84 -6.73
CA ILE A 91 3.85 -3.80 -7.76
C ILE A 91 2.62 -3.97 -8.66
N ALA A 92 2.32 -5.19 -9.12
CA ALA A 92 1.16 -5.47 -9.97
C ALA A 92 -0.17 -5.20 -9.26
N HIS A 93 -0.26 -5.48 -7.97
CA HIS A 93 -1.42 -5.17 -7.15
C HIS A 93 -1.64 -3.65 -7.04
N GLU A 94 -0.60 -2.87 -6.76
CA GLU A 94 -0.68 -1.41 -6.71
C GLU A 94 -1.01 -0.82 -8.10
N VAL A 95 -0.39 -1.34 -9.17
CA VAL A 95 -0.71 -0.96 -10.55
C VAL A 95 -2.16 -1.27 -10.89
N ALA A 96 -2.70 -2.39 -10.42
CA ALA A 96 -4.11 -2.74 -10.61
C ALA A 96 -5.05 -1.76 -9.90
N HIS A 97 -4.70 -1.27 -8.71
CA HIS A 97 -5.46 -0.21 -8.04
C HIS A 97 -5.52 1.08 -8.88
N ILE A 98 -4.42 1.45 -9.54
CA ILE A 98 -4.38 2.60 -10.45
C ILE A 98 -5.24 2.33 -11.69
N ALA A 99 -5.00 1.21 -12.39
CA ALA A 99 -5.64 0.87 -13.67
C ALA A 99 -7.15 0.65 -13.53
N ASN A 100 -7.59 0.04 -12.44
CA ASN A 100 -9.00 -0.17 -12.15
C ASN A 100 -9.72 1.10 -11.63
N GLY A 101 -9.01 2.21 -11.45
CA GLY A 101 -9.57 3.47 -10.97
C GLY A 101 -9.99 3.46 -9.49
N HIS A 102 -9.46 2.53 -8.67
CA HIS A 102 -9.81 2.41 -7.25
C HIS A 102 -9.46 3.68 -6.49
N ILE A 103 -8.32 4.31 -6.81
CA ILE A 103 -7.87 5.55 -6.16
C ILE A 103 -8.86 6.69 -6.41
N SER A 104 -9.29 6.87 -7.66
CA SER A 104 -10.25 7.92 -8.02
C SER A 104 -11.60 7.70 -7.34
N ARG A 105 -12.10 6.45 -7.33
CA ARG A 105 -13.36 6.11 -6.64
C ARG A 105 -13.27 6.31 -5.13
N ARG A 106 -12.13 5.90 -4.52
CA ARG A 106 -11.90 6.09 -3.07
C ARG A 106 -11.95 7.56 -2.69
N MET A 107 -11.32 8.43 -3.47
CA MET A 107 -11.37 9.88 -3.25
C MET A 107 -12.80 10.45 -3.35
N GLN A 108 -13.57 10.02 -4.36
CA GLN A 108 -14.97 10.40 -4.52
C GLN A 108 -15.83 9.89 -3.36
N ASN A 109 -15.65 8.63 -2.94
CA ASN A 109 -16.38 8.01 -1.84
C ASN A 109 -16.09 8.70 -0.50
N ILE A 110 -14.82 9.05 -0.23
CA ILE A 110 -14.45 9.82 0.95
C ILE A 110 -15.15 11.19 0.95
N GLN A 111 -15.16 11.87 -0.19
CA GLN A 111 -15.82 13.17 -0.31
C GLN A 111 -17.34 13.06 -0.11
N ALA A 112 -17.97 12.09 -0.76
CA ALA A 112 -19.41 11.82 -0.60
C ALA A 112 -19.76 11.47 0.86
N THR A 113 -18.94 10.63 1.50
CA THR A 113 -19.09 10.26 2.92
C THR A 113 -18.95 11.48 3.83
N ARG A 114 -17.95 12.33 3.61
CA ARG A 114 -17.79 13.58 4.39
C ARG A 114 -19.00 14.51 4.23
N ASN A 115 -19.52 14.62 3.02
CA ASN A 115 -20.70 15.45 2.75
C ASN A 115 -21.96 14.86 3.44
N ALA A 116 -22.14 13.54 3.39
CA ALA A 116 -23.25 12.86 4.06
C ALA A 116 -23.19 13.02 5.60
N VAL A 117 -21.99 12.89 6.18
CA VAL A 117 -21.79 13.11 7.62
C VAL A 117 -22.07 14.57 8.00
N ARG A 118 -21.58 15.55 7.23
CA ARG A 118 -21.85 16.98 7.47
C ARG A 118 -23.35 17.28 7.40
N PHE A 119 -24.05 16.75 6.39
CA PHE A 119 -25.51 16.89 6.27
C PHE A 119 -26.25 16.27 7.44
N GLY A 120 -25.84 15.05 7.85
CA GLY A 120 -26.41 14.38 9.00
C GLY A 120 -26.20 15.15 10.32
N MET A 121 -25.01 15.72 10.50
CA MET A 121 -24.73 16.57 11.65
C MET A 121 -25.61 17.84 11.64
N ALA A 122 -25.75 18.50 10.48
CA ALA A 122 -26.63 19.66 10.36
C ALA A 122 -28.10 19.32 10.66
N LEU A 123 -28.59 18.17 10.15
CA LEU A 123 -29.93 17.67 10.44
C LEU A 123 -30.10 17.32 11.93
N ALA A 124 -29.10 16.67 12.52
CA ALA A 124 -29.10 16.34 13.95
C ALA A 124 -29.17 17.58 14.85
N LEU A 125 -28.43 18.64 14.50
CA LEU A 125 -28.49 19.94 15.19
C LEU A 125 -29.86 20.61 15.02
N ALA A 126 -30.42 20.59 13.81
CA ALA A 126 -31.72 21.17 13.51
C ALA A 126 -32.86 20.44 14.27
N THR A 127 -32.85 19.10 14.30
CA THR A 127 -33.89 18.31 14.98
C THR A 127 -33.70 18.30 16.52
N GLY A 128 -32.47 18.16 16.99
CA GLY A 128 -32.12 18.20 18.42
C GLY A 128 -32.39 19.57 19.03
N GLY A 129 -32.07 20.65 18.30
CA GLY A 129 -32.36 22.02 18.69
C GLY A 129 -33.84 22.35 18.69
N ALA A 130 -34.58 21.94 17.65
CA ALA A 130 -36.01 22.17 17.49
C ALA A 130 -36.85 21.41 18.55
N ASN A 131 -36.48 20.18 18.86
CA ASN A 131 -37.22 19.32 19.80
C ASN A 131 -36.67 19.34 21.23
N LYS A 132 -35.64 20.14 21.50
CA LYS A 132 -34.92 20.19 22.82
C LYS A 132 -34.45 18.80 23.30
N ASN A 133 -34.18 17.89 22.34
CA ASN A 133 -33.74 16.52 22.62
C ASN A 133 -32.35 16.27 21.99
N PRO A 134 -31.25 16.59 22.70
CA PRO A 134 -29.89 16.44 22.16
C PRO A 134 -29.51 14.97 21.93
N GLU A 135 -30.13 14.00 22.62
CA GLU A 135 -29.84 12.57 22.48
C GLU A 135 -30.29 12.04 21.11
N LEU A 136 -31.42 12.52 20.58
CA LEU A 136 -31.89 12.17 19.25
C LEU A 136 -30.89 12.63 18.16
N GLY A 137 -30.39 13.86 18.28
CA GLY A 137 -29.39 14.41 17.38
C GLY A 137 -28.08 13.62 17.41
N ALA A 138 -27.58 13.28 18.59
CA ALA A 138 -26.37 12.48 18.75
C ALA A 138 -26.53 11.05 18.19
N GLY A 139 -27.67 10.41 18.43
CA GLY A 139 -27.99 9.07 17.89
C GLY A 139 -28.00 9.03 16.36
N LEU A 140 -28.59 10.03 15.72
CA LEU A 140 -28.58 10.16 14.25
C LEU A 140 -27.15 10.38 13.69
N ALA A 141 -26.36 11.24 14.31
CA ALA A 141 -24.98 11.50 13.88
C ALA A 141 -24.09 10.24 13.97
N ILE A 142 -24.19 9.48 15.08
CA ILE A 142 -23.46 8.21 15.26
C ILE A 142 -23.93 7.16 14.24
N GLY A 143 -25.24 7.02 14.03
CA GLY A 143 -25.81 6.08 13.08
C GLY A 143 -25.34 6.32 11.63
N MET A 144 -25.27 7.57 11.21
CA MET A 144 -24.78 7.97 9.88
C MET A 144 -23.27 7.73 9.73
N SER A 145 -22.49 8.05 10.77
CA SER A 145 -21.03 7.81 10.76
C SER A 145 -20.72 6.31 10.64
N ASN A 146 -21.40 5.46 11.40
CA ASN A 146 -21.22 4.00 11.35
C ASN A 146 -21.66 3.40 10.01
N SER A 147 -22.73 3.93 9.40
CA SER A 147 -23.19 3.49 8.08
C SER A 147 -22.19 3.87 6.98
N ALA A 148 -21.64 5.09 7.03
CA ALA A 148 -20.62 5.55 6.13
C ALA A 148 -19.34 4.69 6.22
N GLN A 149 -18.92 4.32 7.42
CA GLN A 149 -17.75 3.46 7.63
C GLN A 149 -17.96 2.05 7.06
N ARG A 150 -19.17 1.47 7.22
CA ARG A 150 -19.51 0.16 6.62
C ARG A 150 -19.44 0.19 5.09
N VAL A 151 -19.96 1.24 4.46
CA VAL A 151 -19.88 1.42 2.99
C VAL A 151 -18.43 1.49 2.52
N LEU A 152 -17.58 2.28 3.20
CA LEU A 152 -16.15 2.38 2.86
C LEU A 152 -15.44 1.02 2.98
N ASN A 153 -15.70 0.26 4.05
CA ASN A 153 -15.08 -1.05 4.26
C ASN A 153 -15.53 -2.08 3.21
N SER A 154 -16.79 -2.12 2.83
CA SER A 154 -17.29 -3.05 1.81
C SER A 154 -16.71 -2.77 0.42
N HIS A 155 -16.54 -1.51 0.05
CA HIS A 155 -15.88 -1.13 -1.20
C HIS A 155 -14.42 -1.56 -1.21
N THR A 156 -13.72 -1.42 -0.08
CA THR A 156 -12.32 -1.84 0.03
C THR A 156 -12.14 -3.33 -0.24
N GLN A 157 -12.98 -4.21 0.29
CA GLN A 157 -12.87 -5.66 0.05
C GLN A 157 -13.06 -6.02 -1.43
N SER A 158 -14.05 -5.45 -2.10
CA SER A 158 -14.28 -5.70 -3.52
C SER A 158 -13.14 -5.14 -4.40
N GLU A 159 -12.55 -4.02 -4.02
CA GLU A 159 -11.40 -3.45 -4.69
C GLU A 159 -10.16 -4.34 -4.55
N GLU A 160 -9.92 -4.94 -3.38
CA GLU A 160 -8.83 -5.87 -3.15
C GLU A 160 -8.95 -7.13 -4.03
N ILE A 161 -10.14 -7.74 -4.07
CA ILE A 161 -10.41 -8.90 -4.95
C ILE A 161 -10.19 -8.53 -6.41
N SER A 162 -10.69 -7.37 -6.84
CA SER A 162 -10.52 -6.88 -8.21
C SER A 162 -9.05 -6.60 -8.54
N ALA A 163 -8.27 -6.04 -7.61
CA ALA A 163 -6.85 -5.78 -7.79
C ALA A 163 -6.05 -7.07 -7.92
N ASP A 164 -6.28 -8.07 -7.06
CA ASP A 164 -5.64 -9.39 -7.16
C ASP A 164 -5.92 -10.07 -8.49
N GLN A 165 -7.19 -10.13 -8.89
CA GLN A 165 -7.58 -10.75 -10.16
C GLN A 165 -6.96 -10.04 -11.36
N THR A 166 -6.83 -8.73 -11.31
CA THR A 166 -6.21 -7.93 -12.36
C THR A 166 -4.70 -8.16 -12.39
N ALA A 167 -4.03 -8.15 -11.24
CA ALA A 167 -2.59 -8.45 -11.12
C ALA A 167 -2.26 -9.85 -11.65
N LEU A 168 -3.04 -10.86 -11.29
CA LEU A 168 -2.86 -12.23 -11.77
C LEU A 168 -3.10 -12.36 -13.27
N ARG A 169 -4.04 -11.61 -13.86
CA ARG A 169 -4.17 -11.53 -15.33
C ARG A 169 -2.95 -10.89 -16.00
N TYR A 170 -2.32 -9.90 -15.36
CA TYR A 170 -1.05 -9.35 -15.87
C TYR A 170 0.05 -10.41 -15.83
N PHE A 171 0.16 -11.15 -14.76
CA PHE A 171 1.14 -12.24 -14.60
C PHE A 171 0.96 -13.30 -15.67
N SER A 172 -0.27 -13.77 -15.90
CA SER A 172 -0.58 -14.74 -16.94
C SER A 172 -0.16 -14.25 -18.34
N LYS A 173 -0.43 -12.97 -18.68
CA LYS A 173 -0.06 -12.38 -19.98
C LYS A 173 1.45 -12.20 -20.15
N LEU A 174 2.18 -12.01 -19.06
CA LEU A 174 3.62 -11.74 -19.05
C LEU A 174 4.46 -13.00 -18.81
N GLY A 175 3.82 -14.14 -18.50
CA GLY A 175 4.54 -15.36 -18.12
C GLY A 175 5.27 -15.23 -16.78
N ILE A 176 4.80 -14.34 -15.87
CA ILE A 176 5.35 -14.19 -14.53
C ILE A 176 4.70 -15.22 -13.62
N ASP A 177 5.49 -15.90 -12.79
CA ASP A 177 4.99 -16.94 -11.88
C ASP A 177 4.06 -16.37 -10.80
N ALA A 178 2.81 -16.86 -10.79
CA ALA A 178 1.81 -16.47 -9.81
C ALA A 178 2.12 -16.88 -8.36
N ASN A 179 3.10 -17.77 -8.15
CA ASN A 179 3.58 -18.11 -6.81
C ASN A 179 4.11 -16.88 -6.04
N GLY A 180 4.59 -15.84 -6.75
CA GLY A 180 4.92 -14.56 -6.12
C GLY A 180 3.75 -13.96 -5.36
N THR A 181 2.54 -14.01 -5.91
CA THR A 181 1.32 -13.56 -5.24
C THR A 181 0.98 -14.44 -4.02
N LEU A 182 1.14 -15.76 -4.15
CA LEU A 182 0.88 -16.65 -3.00
C LEU A 182 1.83 -16.36 -1.83
N GLN A 183 3.10 -16.06 -2.09
CA GLN A 183 4.05 -15.68 -1.05
C GLN A 183 3.63 -14.41 -0.30
N VAL A 184 3.08 -13.41 -1.00
CA VAL A 184 2.53 -12.20 -0.36
C VAL A 184 1.30 -12.53 0.48
N LEU A 185 0.36 -13.32 -0.05
CA LEU A 185 -0.85 -13.69 0.68
C LEU A 185 -0.56 -14.59 1.89
N ASP A 186 0.43 -15.47 1.81
CA ASP A 186 0.90 -16.26 2.95
C ASP A 186 1.51 -15.35 4.03
N TYR A 187 2.27 -14.33 3.63
CA TYR A 187 2.76 -13.33 4.56
C TYR A 187 1.61 -12.59 5.26
N LEU A 188 0.60 -12.14 4.52
CA LEU A 188 -0.59 -11.49 5.07
C LEU A 188 -1.38 -12.41 6.00
N SER A 189 -1.51 -13.69 5.66
CA SER A 189 -2.17 -14.69 6.49
C SER A 189 -1.49 -14.85 7.86
N ALA A 190 -0.17 -14.79 7.90
CA ALA A 190 0.56 -14.83 9.17
C ALA A 190 0.32 -13.58 10.04
N GLN A 191 0.05 -12.43 9.41
CA GLN A 191 -0.25 -11.19 10.14
C GLN A 191 -1.64 -11.21 10.81
N GLU A 192 -2.61 -11.97 10.30
CA GLU A 192 -3.96 -12.06 10.87
C GLU A 192 -3.98 -12.60 12.31
N TYR A 193 -2.97 -13.37 12.71
CA TYR A 193 -2.82 -13.87 14.09
C TYR A 193 -2.26 -12.82 15.07
N LEU A 194 -1.84 -11.67 14.58
CA LEU A 194 -1.32 -10.57 15.40
C LEU A 194 -2.46 -9.61 15.79
N ALA A 195 -2.33 -8.99 16.95
CA ALA A 195 -3.20 -7.86 17.31
C ALA A 195 -2.99 -6.71 16.30
N SER A 196 -4.04 -5.96 15.99
CA SER A 196 -4.05 -4.98 14.89
C SER A 196 -2.98 -3.88 15.02
N ASP A 197 -2.57 -3.55 16.24
CA ASP A 197 -1.48 -2.61 16.52
C ASP A 197 -0.09 -3.19 16.21
N ARG A 198 0.04 -4.52 16.13
CA ARG A 198 1.26 -5.24 15.79
C ARG A 198 1.32 -5.74 14.35
N GLN A 199 0.22 -5.61 13.61
CA GLN A 199 0.20 -5.95 12.19
C GLN A 199 0.97 -4.92 11.36
N ASP A 200 1.65 -5.39 10.33
CA ASP A 200 2.26 -4.50 9.35
C ASP A 200 1.20 -3.62 8.66
N PRO A 201 1.52 -2.37 8.30
CA PRO A 201 0.58 -1.45 7.66
C PRO A 201 -0.07 -2.04 6.39
N TYR A 202 0.65 -2.83 5.60
CA TYR A 202 0.13 -3.46 4.39
C TYR A 202 -1.02 -4.44 4.70
N ALA A 203 -0.89 -5.24 5.74
CA ALA A 203 -1.96 -6.15 6.16
C ALA A 203 -3.23 -5.40 6.60
N ARG A 204 -3.07 -4.22 7.21
CA ARG A 204 -4.20 -3.39 7.64
C ARG A 204 -4.87 -2.64 6.48
N THR A 205 -4.10 -2.24 5.48
CA THR A 205 -4.63 -1.51 4.30
C THR A 205 -5.14 -2.44 3.21
N HIS A 206 -4.60 -3.66 3.13
CA HIS A 206 -4.95 -4.70 2.16
C HIS A 206 -5.35 -6.00 2.89
N PRO A 207 -6.46 -6.00 3.65
CA PRO A 207 -6.84 -7.14 4.48
C PRO A 207 -7.05 -8.39 3.63
N LEU A 208 -6.52 -9.51 4.11
CA LEU A 208 -6.71 -10.80 3.47
C LEU A 208 -8.16 -11.27 3.68
N SER A 209 -8.74 -11.90 2.66
CA SER A 209 -9.98 -12.66 2.79
C SER A 209 -9.78 -14.07 2.26
N ARG A 210 -10.62 -15.00 2.74
CA ARG A 210 -10.59 -16.39 2.25
C ARG A 210 -10.82 -16.48 0.74
N ASP A 211 -11.59 -15.56 0.18
CA ASP A 211 -11.90 -15.52 -1.24
C ASP A 211 -10.69 -15.04 -2.05
N ARG A 212 -9.93 -14.06 -1.56
CA ARG A 212 -8.65 -13.63 -2.17
C ARG A 212 -7.68 -14.81 -2.26
N LEU A 213 -7.43 -15.48 -1.13
CA LEU A 213 -6.51 -16.61 -1.08
C LEU A 213 -6.97 -17.78 -1.97
N ARG A 214 -8.26 -18.11 -1.97
CA ARG A 214 -8.82 -19.19 -2.81
C ARG A 214 -8.67 -18.86 -4.30
N SER A 215 -9.01 -17.64 -4.71
CA SER A 215 -8.90 -17.20 -6.10
C SER A 215 -7.44 -17.22 -6.57
N ALA A 216 -6.51 -16.70 -5.77
CA ALA A 216 -5.08 -16.69 -6.11
C ALA A 216 -4.53 -18.13 -6.25
N LYS A 217 -4.87 -19.05 -5.32
CA LYS A 217 -4.47 -20.46 -5.41
C LYS A 217 -4.99 -21.14 -6.67
N ALA A 218 -6.28 -20.93 -7.00
CA ALA A 218 -6.86 -21.50 -8.20
C ALA A 218 -6.16 -21.00 -9.49
N GLN A 219 -5.84 -19.71 -9.55
CA GLN A 219 -5.16 -19.14 -10.72
C GLN A 219 -3.69 -19.57 -10.81
N ALA A 220 -2.97 -19.66 -9.70
CA ALA A 220 -1.61 -20.17 -9.69
C ALA A 220 -1.54 -21.65 -10.12
N GLN A 221 -2.51 -22.46 -9.72
CA GLN A 221 -2.60 -23.88 -10.14
C GLN A 221 -2.96 -24.05 -11.61
N ALA A 222 -3.69 -23.10 -12.18
CA ALA A 222 -4.09 -23.13 -13.60
C ALA A 222 -3.05 -22.50 -14.54
N GLN A 223 -2.01 -21.89 -13.99
CA GLN A 223 -0.96 -21.25 -14.79
C GLN A 223 -0.01 -22.30 -15.35
N GLU A 224 0.31 -22.18 -16.64
CA GLU A 224 1.37 -22.97 -17.28
C GLU A 224 2.73 -22.68 -16.64
N PRO A 225 3.66 -23.65 -16.64
CA PRO A 225 5.00 -23.44 -16.12
C PRO A 225 5.68 -22.22 -16.75
N THR A 226 6.25 -21.38 -15.92
CA THR A 226 6.91 -20.14 -16.35
C THR A 226 8.43 -20.30 -16.30
N THR A 227 9.13 -19.57 -17.15
CA THR A 227 10.59 -19.47 -17.09
C THR A 227 10.95 -18.20 -16.33
N PRO A 228 11.77 -18.30 -15.26
CA PRO A 228 12.21 -17.11 -14.53
C PRO A 228 12.91 -16.10 -15.43
N ASP A 229 12.55 -14.83 -15.32
CA ASP A 229 13.18 -13.75 -16.09
C ASP A 229 14.53 -13.37 -15.47
N PRO A 230 15.67 -13.57 -16.20
CA PRO A 230 16.99 -13.22 -15.69
C PRO A 230 17.14 -11.71 -15.42
N ASN A 231 16.46 -10.87 -16.22
CA ASN A 231 16.49 -9.42 -16.05
C ASN A 231 15.79 -9.01 -14.75
N ALA A 232 14.61 -9.56 -14.47
CA ALA A 232 13.90 -9.33 -13.20
C ALA A 232 14.72 -9.81 -11.99
N ARG A 233 15.39 -10.96 -12.09
CA ARG A 233 16.28 -11.47 -11.04
C ARG A 233 17.44 -10.53 -10.79
N TYR A 234 18.09 -10.03 -11.83
CA TYR A 234 19.19 -9.08 -11.73
C TYR A 234 18.77 -7.79 -11.02
N TRP A 235 17.68 -7.15 -11.46
CA TRP A 235 17.24 -5.89 -10.89
C TRP A 235 16.72 -6.03 -9.46
N HIS A 236 16.04 -7.13 -9.15
CA HIS A 236 15.62 -7.43 -7.79
C HIS A 236 16.84 -7.60 -6.85
N ALA A 237 17.82 -8.43 -7.25
CA ALA A 237 19.03 -8.64 -6.44
C ALA A 237 19.81 -7.33 -6.25
N ARG A 238 19.90 -6.50 -7.30
CA ARG A 238 20.57 -5.20 -7.23
C ARG A 238 19.88 -4.23 -6.27
N ALA A 239 18.54 -4.13 -6.33
CA ALA A 239 17.77 -3.32 -5.39
C ALA A 239 17.95 -3.80 -3.95
N LEU A 240 17.84 -5.12 -3.71
CA LEU A 240 18.06 -5.72 -2.39
C LEU A 240 19.46 -5.40 -1.84
N ALA A 241 20.51 -5.58 -2.64
CA ALA A 241 21.88 -5.33 -2.23
C ALA A 241 22.06 -3.86 -1.81
N LYS A 242 21.58 -2.93 -2.62
CA LYS A 242 21.68 -1.50 -2.30
C LYS A 242 20.88 -1.11 -1.07
N ILE A 243 19.61 -1.52 -0.97
CA ILE A 243 18.78 -1.19 0.19
C ILE A 243 19.40 -1.79 1.47
N SER A 244 19.92 -3.02 1.40
CA SER A 244 20.63 -3.64 2.51
C SER A 244 21.85 -2.81 2.94
N ALA A 245 22.60 -2.27 1.99
CA ALA A 245 23.77 -1.45 2.28
C ALA A 245 23.44 -0.15 3.03
N PHE A 246 22.25 0.42 2.79
CA PHE A 246 21.80 1.63 3.49
C PHE A 246 21.16 1.35 4.84
N SER A 247 20.43 0.22 4.98
CA SER A 247 19.58 -0.04 6.13
C SER A 247 20.14 -1.06 7.13
N GLN A 248 21.22 -1.77 6.80
CA GLN A 248 21.81 -2.78 7.67
C GLN A 248 23.22 -2.39 8.13
N ASN A 249 23.65 -3.00 9.26
CA ASN A 249 24.99 -2.79 9.77
C ASN A 249 26.03 -3.30 8.75
N PRO A 250 27.04 -2.50 8.36
CA PRO A 250 28.05 -2.85 7.37
C PRO A 250 28.79 -4.18 7.66
N ASP A 251 29.06 -4.49 8.93
CA ASP A 251 29.73 -5.74 9.32
C ASP A 251 28.88 -6.98 9.02
N GLN A 252 27.55 -6.88 9.15
CA GLN A 252 26.65 -7.97 8.82
C GLN A 252 26.57 -8.21 7.31
N ILE A 253 26.59 -7.12 6.52
CA ILE A 253 26.58 -7.21 5.06
C ILE A 253 27.88 -7.84 4.55
N LEU A 254 29.03 -7.42 5.08
CA LEU A 254 30.34 -7.97 4.72
C LEU A 254 30.44 -9.47 5.07
N LYS A 255 29.85 -9.90 6.19
CA LYS A 255 29.79 -11.33 6.53
C LYS A 255 28.94 -12.11 5.53
N LYS A 256 27.75 -11.61 5.20
CA LYS A 256 26.84 -12.24 4.23
C LYS A 256 27.45 -12.31 2.83
N SER A 257 28.13 -11.25 2.36
CA SER A 257 28.77 -11.23 1.04
C SER A 257 29.91 -12.24 0.94
N LYS A 258 30.74 -12.38 1.99
CA LYS A 258 31.80 -13.39 2.04
C LYS A 258 31.24 -14.82 1.99
N THR A 259 30.13 -15.08 2.66
CA THR A 259 29.47 -16.38 2.65
C THR A 259 28.85 -16.69 1.27
N ALA A 260 28.22 -15.71 0.64
CA ALA A 260 27.65 -15.86 -0.70
C ALA A 260 28.71 -16.15 -1.75
N VAL A 261 29.82 -15.41 -1.75
CA VAL A 261 30.95 -15.63 -2.67
C VAL A 261 31.57 -17.03 -2.48
N SER A 262 31.64 -17.54 -1.24
CA SER A 262 32.18 -18.88 -0.98
C SER A 262 31.24 -20.02 -1.48
N GLN A 263 29.95 -19.76 -1.60
CA GLN A 263 29.01 -20.75 -2.14
C GLN A 263 28.95 -20.76 -3.68
N ASP A 264 29.23 -19.63 -4.31
CA ASP A 264 29.22 -19.51 -5.78
C ASP A 264 30.50 -20.05 -6.43
N ILE A 265 31.58 -20.20 -5.67
CA ILE A 265 32.87 -20.75 -6.15
C ILE A 265 32.89 -22.31 -6.04
N SER A 266 31.89 -22.91 -5.39
CA SER A 266 31.83 -24.36 -5.20
C SER A 266 30.97 -25.10 -6.24
N HIS A 267 30.59 -24.44 -7.28
CA HIS A 267 29.95 -25.00 -8.48
C HIS A 267 30.67 -24.48 -9.74
#